data_405659d6eda232f89052abd5dae8191a
#
_entry.id   405659d6eda232f89052abd5dae8191a
#
_cell.length_a   1.000
_cell.length_b   1.000
_cell.length_c   1.000
_cell.angle_alpha   90.00
_cell.angle_beta   90.00
_cell.angle_gamma   90.00
#
_symmetry.space_group_name_H-M   'P 1'
#
loop_
_entity.id
_entity.type
_entity.pdbx_description
1 polymer ?
#
loop_
_entity_poly.entity_id
_entity_poly.type
_entity_poly.pdbx_seq_one_letter_code
_entity_poly.pdbx_strand_id
1 'polypeptide(L)'
;DALLENVTLDENGKIDFADKSVTENTRVSYPIDHIEKIVRPVSAAPDAKNVIFLSADAFGVLPPVSILTPEQTKYYFLSGFTAKLAGTERGITEPTPTFSACFGQAFLELHPTKYAEELVKKMEKSGAKAYLVNTGWNGTGKRISIKDTRGIIDAILSGAIASAPTKKIPHFDFEVPTELP
;
A
#
# COMPACT_ATOMS: atom_id res chain seq x y z
N ASP A 1 -17.83 3.35 -20.45
CA ASP A 1 -18.10 1.95 -20.11
C ASP A 1 -16.97 1.43 -19.21
N ALA A 2 -17.28 0.55 -18.25
CA ALA A 2 -16.32 -0.10 -17.37
C ALA A 2 -16.39 -1.61 -17.54
N LEU A 3 -15.27 -2.30 -17.39
CA LEU A 3 -15.17 -3.75 -17.33
C LEU A 3 -15.03 -4.17 -15.86
N LEU A 4 -15.86 -5.09 -15.43
CA LEU A 4 -15.86 -5.63 -14.08
C LEU A 4 -15.46 -7.10 -14.10
N GLU A 5 -14.63 -7.52 -13.14
CA GLU A 5 -14.21 -8.90 -12.95
C GLU A 5 -14.62 -9.42 -11.57
N ASN A 6 -15.07 -10.66 -11.54
CA ASN A 6 -15.41 -11.40 -10.31
C ASN A 6 -16.51 -10.73 -9.48
N VAL A 7 -17.45 -10.07 -10.13
CA VAL A 7 -18.64 -9.51 -9.48
C VAL A 7 -19.86 -10.34 -9.86
N THR A 8 -20.82 -10.43 -8.96
CA THR A 8 -22.11 -11.10 -9.19
C THR A 8 -23.20 -10.07 -9.41
N LEU A 9 -24.30 -10.53 -10.02
CA LEU A 9 -25.53 -9.74 -10.18
C LEU A 9 -26.60 -10.30 -9.25
N ASP A 10 -27.35 -9.43 -8.63
CA ASP A 10 -28.55 -9.80 -7.87
C ASP A 10 -29.70 -10.23 -8.82
N GLU A 11 -30.83 -10.65 -8.25
CA GLU A 11 -32.01 -11.07 -8.98
C GLU A 11 -32.59 -9.99 -9.92
N ASN A 12 -32.26 -8.73 -9.69
CA ASN A 12 -32.69 -7.58 -10.48
C ASN A 12 -31.62 -7.14 -11.50
N GLY A 13 -30.53 -7.88 -11.63
CA GLY A 13 -29.40 -7.55 -12.51
C GLY A 13 -28.51 -6.43 -12.02
N LYS A 14 -28.60 -6.06 -10.73
CA LYS A 14 -27.74 -5.06 -10.10
C LYS A 14 -26.50 -5.73 -9.54
N ILE A 15 -25.35 -5.06 -9.66
CA ILE A 15 -24.06 -5.55 -9.15
C ILE A 15 -24.06 -5.55 -7.63
N ASP A 16 -23.72 -6.70 -7.03
CA ASP A 16 -23.42 -6.81 -5.61
C ASP A 16 -21.91 -6.81 -5.38
N PHE A 17 -21.38 -5.68 -4.96
CA PHE A 17 -19.95 -5.50 -4.63
C PHE A 17 -19.55 -6.14 -3.29
N ALA A 18 -20.49 -6.58 -2.47
CA ALA A 18 -20.24 -7.22 -1.19
C ALA A 18 -20.21 -8.75 -1.28
N ASP A 19 -20.75 -9.30 -2.36
CA ASP A 19 -20.75 -10.74 -2.59
C ASP A 19 -19.32 -11.25 -2.84
N LYS A 20 -18.94 -12.27 -2.09
CA LYS A 20 -17.63 -12.93 -2.16
C LYS A 20 -17.73 -14.38 -2.65
N SER A 21 -18.86 -14.78 -3.22
CA SER A 21 -19.08 -16.15 -3.66
C SER A 21 -18.14 -16.60 -4.76
N VAL A 22 -17.68 -15.68 -5.62
CA VAL A 22 -16.65 -15.94 -6.64
C VAL A 22 -15.26 -15.83 -6.04
N THR A 23 -14.92 -14.66 -5.48
CA THR A 23 -13.64 -14.38 -4.83
C THR A 23 -13.70 -13.03 -4.12
N GLU A 24 -12.82 -12.81 -3.15
CA GLU A 24 -12.63 -11.49 -2.53
C GLU A 24 -11.89 -10.48 -3.45
N ASN A 25 -11.28 -10.96 -4.54
CA ASN A 25 -10.51 -10.15 -5.47
C ASN A 25 -11.37 -9.68 -6.65
N THR A 26 -12.21 -8.68 -6.40
CA THR A 26 -12.98 -8.00 -7.45
C THR A 26 -12.11 -6.90 -8.10
N ARG A 27 -12.27 -6.70 -9.40
CA ARG A 27 -11.55 -5.70 -10.18
C ARG A 27 -12.46 -4.92 -11.09
N VAL A 28 -12.04 -3.68 -11.37
CA VAL A 28 -12.71 -2.83 -12.35
C VAL A 28 -11.66 -2.13 -13.22
N SER A 29 -11.89 -2.13 -14.52
CA SER A 29 -11.15 -1.31 -15.50
C SER A 29 -12.11 -0.28 -16.09
N TYR A 30 -11.71 0.98 -16.07
CA TYR A 30 -12.50 2.10 -16.59
C TYR A 30 -11.61 3.19 -17.19
N PRO A 31 -12.11 3.98 -18.15
CA PRO A 31 -11.38 5.11 -18.70
C PRO A 31 -11.02 6.13 -17.62
N ILE A 32 -9.81 6.68 -17.69
CA ILE A 32 -9.32 7.64 -16.70
C ILE A 32 -10.22 8.88 -16.57
N ASP A 33 -10.94 9.22 -17.63
CA ASP A 33 -11.87 10.35 -17.66
C ASP A 33 -13.13 10.15 -16.79
N HIS A 34 -13.38 8.94 -16.29
CA HIS A 34 -14.40 8.69 -15.27
C HIS A 34 -14.05 9.29 -13.90
N ILE A 35 -12.78 9.68 -13.69
CA ILE A 35 -12.34 10.34 -12.45
C ILE A 35 -12.53 11.84 -12.63
N GLU A 36 -13.55 12.41 -12.00
CA GLU A 36 -13.91 13.84 -12.15
C GLU A 36 -12.78 14.81 -11.79
N LYS A 37 -12.00 14.49 -10.77
CA LYS A 37 -10.92 15.34 -10.23
C LYS A 37 -9.53 14.88 -10.63
N ILE A 38 -9.38 14.30 -11.82
CA ILE A 38 -8.07 13.90 -12.31
C ILE A 38 -7.22 15.12 -12.66
N VAL A 39 -5.93 15.05 -12.32
CA VAL A 39 -4.96 16.09 -12.70
C VAL A 39 -4.68 16.02 -14.20
N ARG A 40 -4.67 17.18 -14.85
CA ARG A 40 -4.34 17.26 -16.28
C ARG A 40 -3.10 18.14 -16.52
N PRO A 41 -2.23 17.77 -17.46
CA PRO A 41 -2.26 16.52 -18.25
C PRO A 41 -1.93 15.30 -17.37
N VAL A 42 -2.58 14.17 -17.60
CA VAL A 42 -2.41 12.94 -16.80
C VAL A 42 -1.03 12.30 -16.92
N SER A 43 -0.23 12.72 -17.90
CA SER A 43 1.12 12.25 -18.17
C SER A 43 2.22 13.03 -17.44
N ALA A 44 1.88 14.07 -16.68
CA ALA A 44 2.83 14.93 -15.99
C ALA A 44 2.44 15.15 -14.53
N ALA A 45 3.42 15.14 -13.66
CA ALA A 45 3.28 15.43 -12.23
C ALA A 45 4.55 16.11 -11.71
N PRO A 46 4.46 16.95 -10.66
CA PRO A 46 5.63 17.45 -9.95
C PRO A 46 6.32 16.30 -9.18
N ASP A 47 7.47 16.60 -8.61
CA ASP A 47 8.18 15.66 -7.73
C ASP A 47 7.26 15.19 -6.58
N ALA A 48 7.26 13.89 -6.33
CA ALA A 48 6.51 13.31 -5.21
C ALA A 48 7.00 13.88 -3.87
N LYS A 49 6.07 14.18 -2.97
CA LYS A 49 6.35 14.61 -1.59
C LYS A 49 6.31 13.46 -0.60
N ASN A 50 5.54 12.44 -0.91
CA ASN A 50 5.38 11.26 -0.08
C ASN A 50 5.54 10.00 -0.93
N VAL A 51 6.26 9.02 -0.39
CA VAL A 51 6.37 7.67 -0.93
C VAL A 51 5.72 6.73 0.07
N ILE A 52 4.71 6.01 -0.36
CA ILE A 52 3.92 5.13 0.51
C ILE A 52 4.11 3.69 0.03
N PHE A 53 4.75 2.87 0.87
CA PHE A 53 4.82 1.43 0.67
C PHE A 53 3.59 0.78 1.31
N LEU A 54 2.76 0.14 0.51
CA LEU A 54 1.65 -0.66 1.02
C LEU A 54 2.12 -2.08 1.27
N SER A 55 2.02 -2.52 2.51
CA SER A 55 2.31 -3.90 2.91
C SER A 55 1.04 -4.53 3.47
N ALA A 56 0.90 -5.84 3.35
CA ALA A 56 -0.15 -6.60 4.02
C ALA A 56 0.53 -7.62 4.92
N ASP A 57 0.67 -7.29 6.20
CA ASP A 57 1.28 -8.17 7.19
C ASP A 57 0.29 -9.27 7.61
N ALA A 58 0.60 -10.52 7.28
CA ALA A 58 -0.22 -11.67 7.64
C ALA A 58 -0.03 -12.13 9.10
N PHE A 59 1.01 -11.63 9.79
CA PHE A 59 1.37 -12.07 11.15
C PHE A 59 0.98 -11.07 12.24
N GLY A 60 0.61 -9.85 11.88
CA GLY A 60 0.27 -8.80 12.83
C GLY A 60 1.47 -8.24 13.59
N VAL A 61 2.65 -8.22 12.99
CA VAL A 61 3.90 -7.72 13.58
C VAL A 61 4.13 -6.24 13.27
N LEU A 62 3.78 -5.81 12.06
CA LEU A 62 3.99 -4.44 11.63
C LEU A 62 2.93 -3.50 12.22
N PRO A 63 3.34 -2.29 12.67
CA PRO A 63 2.38 -1.26 13.06
C PRO A 63 1.54 -0.80 11.87
N PRO A 64 0.39 -0.15 12.12
CA PRO A 64 -0.47 0.36 11.04
C PRO A 64 0.24 1.35 10.11
N VAL A 65 1.15 2.16 10.65
CA VAL A 65 2.01 3.05 9.85
C VAL A 65 3.35 3.27 10.54
N SER A 66 4.40 3.39 9.73
CA SER A 66 5.75 3.75 10.18
C SER A 66 6.32 4.85 9.29
N ILE A 67 7.02 5.79 9.90
CA ILE A 67 7.84 6.79 9.19
C ILE A 67 9.22 6.16 9.00
N LEU A 68 9.70 6.11 7.77
CA LEU A 68 10.92 5.40 7.43
C LEU A 68 12.12 6.34 7.29
N THR A 69 13.27 5.92 7.81
CA THR A 69 14.58 6.51 7.48
C THR A 69 14.97 6.13 6.03
N PRO A 70 15.98 6.80 5.43
CA PRO A 70 16.50 6.39 4.12
C PRO A 70 16.95 4.93 4.08
N GLU A 71 17.60 4.42 5.13
CA GLU A 71 18.08 3.04 5.22
C GLU A 71 16.91 2.06 5.31
N GLN A 72 15.91 2.37 6.15
CA GLN A 72 14.68 1.59 6.25
C GLN A 72 13.90 1.61 4.95
N THR A 73 13.83 2.75 4.27
CA THR A 73 13.22 2.90 2.95
C THR A 73 13.89 1.96 1.94
N LYS A 74 15.21 1.97 1.88
CA LYS A 74 15.98 1.09 1.00
C LYS A 74 15.70 -0.40 1.30
N TYR A 75 15.72 -0.77 2.58
CA TYR A 75 15.47 -2.15 3.02
C TYR A 75 14.08 -2.63 2.66
N TYR A 76 13.03 -1.86 3.00
CA TYR A 76 11.65 -2.25 2.74
C TYR A 76 11.30 -2.24 1.25
N PHE A 77 11.86 -1.33 0.49
CA PHE A 77 11.75 -1.34 -0.97
C PHE A 77 12.41 -2.58 -1.57
N LEU A 78 13.60 -2.94 -1.13
CA LEU A 78 14.30 -4.14 -1.59
C LEU A 78 13.57 -5.42 -1.22
N SER A 79 13.04 -5.51 0.00
CA SER A 79 12.31 -6.70 0.45
C SER A 79 10.97 -6.85 -0.27
N GLY A 80 10.26 -5.74 -0.51
CA GLY A 80 8.93 -5.75 -1.09
C GLY A 80 7.96 -6.67 -0.35
N PHE A 81 8.03 -6.67 0.98
CA PHE A 81 7.22 -7.54 1.85
C PHE A 81 5.74 -7.19 1.76
N THR A 82 4.93 -8.19 1.46
CA THR A 82 3.47 -8.11 1.42
C THR A 82 2.85 -9.49 1.64
N ALA A 83 1.55 -9.64 1.43
CA ALA A 83 0.89 -10.95 1.44
C ALA A 83 0.02 -11.12 0.20
N LYS A 84 -0.02 -12.34 -0.32
CA LYS A 84 -1.04 -12.78 -1.26
C LYS A 84 -2.33 -13.00 -0.48
N LEU A 85 -3.42 -12.42 -0.96
CA LEU A 85 -4.75 -12.59 -0.38
C LEU A 85 -5.47 -13.74 -1.05
N ALA A 86 -6.46 -14.31 -0.37
CA ALA A 86 -7.33 -15.34 -0.95
C ALA A 86 -7.93 -14.86 -2.29
N GLY A 87 -7.94 -15.75 -3.28
CA GLY A 87 -8.47 -15.44 -4.62
C GLY A 87 -7.60 -14.56 -5.52
N THR A 88 -6.38 -14.16 -5.08
CA THR A 88 -5.46 -13.39 -5.94
C THR A 88 -4.71 -14.25 -6.94
N GLU A 89 -4.45 -15.50 -6.58
CA GLU A 89 -3.82 -16.52 -7.43
C GLU A 89 -4.52 -17.86 -7.22
N ARG A 90 -4.44 -18.74 -8.23
CA ARG A 90 -5.00 -20.09 -8.12
C ARG A 90 -4.31 -20.86 -6.98
N GLY A 91 -5.09 -21.41 -6.06
CA GLY A 91 -4.62 -22.20 -4.93
C GLY A 91 -4.27 -21.39 -3.68
N ILE A 92 -4.37 -20.05 -3.71
CA ILE A 92 -4.24 -19.21 -2.52
C ILE A 92 -5.61 -19.08 -1.86
N THR A 93 -5.79 -19.78 -0.74
CA THR A 93 -7.04 -19.82 0.04
C THR A 93 -6.98 -19.02 1.32
N GLU A 94 -5.78 -18.65 1.76
CA GLU A 94 -5.54 -17.87 2.97
C GLU A 94 -4.37 -16.91 2.77
N PRO A 95 -4.25 -15.84 3.60
CA PRO A 95 -3.18 -14.86 3.48
C PRO A 95 -1.81 -15.53 3.59
N THR A 96 -1.00 -15.38 2.56
CA THR A 96 0.34 -16.00 2.50
C THR A 96 1.40 -14.91 2.33
N PRO A 97 2.38 -14.82 3.24
CA PRO A 97 3.48 -13.86 3.12
C PRO A 97 4.23 -14.04 1.81
N THR A 98 4.60 -12.94 1.20
CA THR A 98 5.40 -12.95 -0.04
C THR A 98 6.36 -11.78 -0.08
N PHE A 99 7.38 -11.93 -0.91
CA PHE A 99 8.37 -10.89 -1.16
C PHE A 99 8.45 -10.66 -2.67
N SER A 100 8.42 -9.39 -3.06
CA SER A 100 8.57 -8.97 -4.45
C SER A 100 9.53 -7.79 -4.49
N ALA A 101 10.79 -8.04 -4.82
CA ALA A 101 11.82 -7.00 -4.81
C ALA A 101 11.34 -5.72 -5.52
N CYS A 102 11.51 -4.58 -4.88
CA CYS A 102 11.04 -3.28 -5.33
C CYS A 102 9.53 -3.22 -5.62
N PHE A 103 8.73 -4.11 -5.00
CA PHE A 103 7.28 -4.29 -5.27
C PHE A 103 6.94 -4.57 -6.75
N GLY A 104 7.91 -5.05 -7.52
CA GLY A 104 7.76 -5.25 -8.95
C GLY A 104 8.79 -6.21 -9.54
N GLN A 105 9.18 -7.25 -8.81
CA GLN A 105 10.27 -8.16 -9.18
C GLN A 105 10.18 -8.67 -10.61
N ALA A 106 8.98 -8.95 -11.10
CA ALA A 106 8.76 -9.45 -12.47
C ALA A 106 9.11 -8.42 -13.57
N PHE A 107 9.28 -7.14 -13.21
CA PHE A 107 9.52 -6.04 -14.14
C PHE A 107 10.95 -5.47 -14.04
N LEU A 108 11.79 -6.02 -13.16
CA LEU A 108 13.14 -5.51 -12.94
C LEU A 108 14.09 -6.06 -14.02
N GLU A 109 14.76 -5.15 -14.72
CA GLU A 109 15.80 -5.48 -15.70
C GLU A 109 17.22 -5.42 -15.11
N LEU A 110 17.40 -4.62 -14.05
CA LEU A 110 18.67 -4.46 -13.34
C LEU A 110 18.57 -5.12 -11.96
N HIS A 111 19.73 -5.25 -11.30
CA HIS A 111 19.75 -5.74 -9.93
C HIS A 111 18.91 -4.82 -9.01
N PRO A 112 18.08 -5.36 -8.11
CA PRO A 112 17.17 -4.57 -7.27
C PRO A 112 17.83 -3.43 -6.51
N THR A 113 19.08 -3.59 -6.08
CA THR A 113 19.83 -2.54 -5.37
C THR A 113 19.98 -1.26 -6.16
N LYS A 114 20.06 -1.33 -7.50
CA LYS A 114 20.16 -0.13 -8.36
C LYS A 114 18.89 0.72 -8.29
N TYR A 115 17.73 0.06 -8.27
CA TYR A 115 16.45 0.76 -8.11
C TYR A 115 16.31 1.39 -6.73
N ALA A 116 16.75 0.67 -5.67
CA ALA A 116 16.67 1.16 -4.31
C ALA A 116 17.62 2.37 -4.06
N GLU A 117 18.82 2.32 -4.61
CA GLU A 117 19.77 3.44 -4.57
C GLU A 117 19.21 4.67 -5.28
N GLU A 118 18.63 4.49 -6.47
CA GLU A 118 18.05 5.59 -7.23
C GLU A 118 16.80 6.17 -6.58
N LEU A 119 15.95 5.33 -5.94
CA LEU A 119 14.81 5.79 -5.16
C LEU A 119 15.25 6.72 -4.04
N VAL A 120 16.17 6.28 -3.19
CA VAL A 120 16.65 7.09 -2.05
C VAL A 120 17.28 8.38 -2.52
N LYS A 121 18.14 8.34 -3.54
CA LYS A 121 18.75 9.51 -4.15
C LYS A 121 17.72 10.54 -4.65
N LYS A 122 16.65 10.07 -5.31
CA LYS A 122 15.56 10.94 -5.79
C LYS A 122 14.76 11.52 -4.63
N MET A 123 14.51 10.73 -3.60
CA MET A 123 13.81 11.18 -2.38
C MET A 123 14.62 12.27 -1.65
N GLU A 124 15.92 12.08 -1.47
CA GLU A 124 16.80 13.08 -0.87
C GLU A 124 16.78 14.39 -1.67
N LYS A 125 16.86 14.30 -3.00
CA LYS A 125 16.81 15.47 -3.88
C LYS A 125 15.49 16.24 -3.81
N SER A 126 14.35 15.51 -3.73
CA SER A 126 13.00 16.13 -3.70
C SER A 126 12.53 16.50 -2.29
N GLY A 127 13.21 16.02 -1.25
CA GLY A 127 12.77 16.11 0.15
C GLY A 127 11.56 15.23 0.45
N ALA A 128 11.30 14.20 -0.37
CA ALA A 128 10.20 13.28 -0.15
C ALA A 128 10.39 12.43 1.10
N LYS A 129 9.29 12.16 1.81
CA LYS A 129 9.27 11.28 2.98
C LYS A 129 8.71 9.91 2.61
N ALA A 130 9.20 8.85 3.24
CA ALA A 130 8.72 7.49 3.03
C ALA A 130 7.93 6.99 4.25
N TYR A 131 6.89 6.23 3.94
CA TYR A 131 6.01 5.62 4.93
C TYR A 131 5.76 4.16 4.57
N LEU A 132 5.74 3.28 5.58
CA LEU A 132 5.27 1.91 5.45
C LEU A 132 3.88 1.83 6.06
N VAL A 133 2.87 1.49 5.25
CA VAL A 133 1.47 1.37 5.69
C VAL A 133 1.06 -0.09 5.63
N ASN A 134 0.68 -0.63 6.78
CA ASN A 134 0.19 -2.00 6.90
C ASN A 134 -1.32 -2.06 6.63
N THR A 135 -1.70 -2.76 5.58
CA THR A 135 -3.10 -3.02 5.20
C THR A 135 -3.58 -4.42 5.60
N GLY A 136 -2.72 -5.19 6.25
CA GLY A 136 -2.96 -6.56 6.71
C GLY A 136 -3.55 -6.64 8.11
N TRP A 137 -2.96 -7.48 8.94
CA TRP A 137 -3.44 -7.75 10.30
C TRP A 137 -2.65 -6.98 11.35
N ASN A 138 -3.28 -6.72 12.47
CA ASN A 138 -2.65 -6.16 13.66
C ASN A 138 -2.27 -7.27 14.66
N GLY A 139 -1.56 -6.91 15.74
CA GLY A 139 -1.10 -7.85 16.77
C GLY A 139 -2.22 -8.57 17.55
N THR A 140 -3.49 -8.23 17.32
CA THR A 140 -4.65 -8.95 17.90
C THR A 140 -5.28 -9.94 16.91
N GLY A 141 -4.70 -10.13 15.73
CA GLY A 141 -5.24 -10.97 14.68
C GLY A 141 -6.41 -10.35 13.91
N LYS A 142 -6.70 -9.05 14.13
CA LYS A 142 -7.75 -8.32 13.40
C LYS A 142 -7.15 -7.60 12.20
N ARG A 143 -7.79 -7.72 11.05
CA ARG A 143 -7.39 -6.99 9.86
C ARG A 143 -7.65 -5.48 10.03
N ILE A 144 -6.68 -4.67 9.61
CA ILE A 144 -6.79 -3.21 9.58
C ILE A 144 -7.86 -2.85 8.55
N SER A 145 -8.82 -2.02 8.95
CA SER A 145 -9.94 -1.68 8.08
C SER A 145 -9.51 -0.74 6.95
N ILE A 146 -10.28 -0.74 5.86
CA ILE A 146 -10.09 0.24 4.77
C ILE A 146 -10.29 1.67 5.29
N LYS A 147 -11.20 1.86 6.26
CA LYS A 147 -11.43 3.17 6.88
C LYS A 147 -10.18 3.66 7.60
N ASP A 148 -9.54 2.79 8.42
CA ASP A 148 -8.32 3.15 9.14
C ASP A 148 -7.17 3.40 8.16
N THR A 149 -7.02 2.55 7.14
CA THR A 149 -6.01 2.74 6.08
C THR A 149 -6.18 4.08 5.38
N ARG A 150 -7.40 4.46 5.01
CA ARG A 150 -7.69 5.75 4.38
C ARG A 150 -7.39 6.91 5.32
N GLY A 151 -7.76 6.82 6.59
CA GLY A 151 -7.42 7.84 7.60
C GLY A 151 -5.91 8.05 7.73
N ILE A 152 -5.12 6.97 7.70
CA ILE A 152 -3.65 7.05 7.69
C ILE A 152 -3.15 7.75 6.42
N ILE A 153 -3.66 7.39 5.25
CA ILE A 153 -3.28 8.04 3.98
C ILE A 153 -3.63 9.54 4.02
N ASP A 154 -4.80 9.90 4.50
CA ASP A 154 -5.22 11.31 4.64
C ASP A 154 -4.30 12.08 5.60
N ALA A 155 -3.88 11.46 6.72
CA ALA A 155 -2.91 12.04 7.65
C ALA A 155 -1.51 12.24 7.01
N ILE A 156 -1.10 11.33 6.13
CA ILE A 156 0.14 11.48 5.35
C ILE A 156 0.01 12.65 4.37
N LEU A 157 -1.07 12.69 3.59
CA LEU A 157 -1.27 13.68 2.54
C LEU A 157 -1.47 15.10 3.10
N SER A 158 -2.17 15.22 4.22
CA SER A 158 -2.35 16.51 4.93
C SER A 158 -1.10 16.98 5.67
N GLY A 159 -0.12 16.08 5.88
CA GLY A 159 1.07 16.35 6.69
C GLY A 159 0.84 16.21 8.21
N ALA A 160 -0.35 15.84 8.66
CA ALA A 160 -0.66 15.66 10.08
C ALA A 160 0.26 14.62 10.73
N ILE A 161 0.59 13.55 10.02
CA ILE A 161 1.51 12.51 10.51
C ILE A 161 2.91 13.05 10.83
N ALA A 162 3.38 14.06 10.10
CA ALA A 162 4.70 14.65 10.31
C ALA A 162 4.78 15.54 11.58
N SER A 163 3.61 15.93 12.11
CA SER A 163 3.47 16.75 13.33
C SER A 163 2.98 15.93 14.51
N ALA A 164 2.62 14.66 14.30
CA ALA A 164 2.15 13.77 15.36
C ALA A 164 3.29 13.40 16.32
N PRO A 165 2.99 13.20 17.62
CA PRO A 165 3.97 12.65 18.54
C PRO A 165 4.27 11.20 18.14
N THR A 166 5.57 10.86 18.14
CA THR A 166 6.04 9.54 17.72
C THR A 166 6.75 8.80 18.85
N LYS A 167 6.84 7.50 18.71
CA LYS A 167 7.71 6.64 19.53
C LYS A 167 8.44 5.66 18.62
N LYS A 168 9.62 5.24 19.06
CA LYS A 168 10.33 4.12 18.45
C LYS A 168 9.82 2.80 19.02
N ILE A 169 9.56 1.82 18.13
CA ILE A 169 9.20 0.49 18.56
C ILE A 169 10.42 -0.42 18.65
N PRO A 170 10.50 -1.30 19.66
CA PRO A 170 11.62 -2.23 19.83
C PRO A 170 11.85 -3.10 18.59
N HIS A 171 13.07 -3.54 18.39
CA HIS A 171 13.56 -4.45 17.34
C HIS A 171 13.57 -3.88 15.91
N PHE A 172 12.59 -3.05 15.53
CA PHE A 172 12.51 -2.47 14.17
C PHE A 172 13.06 -1.04 14.10
N ASP A 173 13.18 -0.38 15.25
CA ASP A 173 13.51 1.05 15.32
C ASP A 173 12.59 1.95 14.49
N PHE A 174 11.38 1.46 14.16
CA PHE A 174 10.41 2.26 13.46
C PHE A 174 9.94 3.44 14.29
N GLU A 175 9.89 4.58 13.67
CA GLU A 175 9.22 5.76 14.21
C GLU A 175 7.72 5.65 13.89
N VAL A 176 6.92 5.50 14.93
CA VAL A 176 5.49 5.22 14.83
C VAL A 176 4.70 6.34 15.52
N PRO A 177 3.71 6.96 14.86
CA PRO A 177 2.82 7.91 15.51
C PRO A 177 2.08 7.25 16.67
N THR A 178 1.98 7.95 17.80
CA THR A 178 1.22 7.44 18.97
C THR A 178 -0.25 7.78 18.88
N GLU A 179 -0.58 8.81 18.10
CA GLU A 179 -1.96 9.23 17.79
C GLU A 179 -2.01 9.87 16.41
N LEU A 180 -3.14 9.72 15.73
CA LEU A 180 -3.47 10.39 14.47
C LEU A 180 -4.88 10.99 14.61
N PRO A 181 -5.17 12.11 13.91
CA PRO A 181 -6.48 12.76 13.95
C PRO A 181 -7.59 11.89 13.40
#